data_96da837555b27702130b2fa4aeceef3f
#
_entry.id   96da837555b27702130b2fa4aeceef3f
#
_cell.length_a   1.000
_cell.length_b   1.000
_cell.length_c   1.000
_cell.angle_alpha   90.00
_cell.angle_beta   90.00
_cell.angle_gamma   90.00
#
_symmetry.space_group_name_H-M   'P 1'
#
loop_
_entity.id
_entity.type
_entity.pdbx_description
1 polymer ?
#
loop_
_entity_poly.entity_id
_entity_poly.type
_entity_poly.pdbx_seq_one_letter_code
_entity_poly.pdbx_strand_id
1 'polypeptide(L)'
;MTKLDVTTRRKPGAKRAKKMGAFTYAVLIKLLADGTRTCAELAEETGLHILTIYDYTYHLHKAGAVHICTWDGSGRHMTRIYMLGAGKDVPRPSKSRKQIANEYRARKTAKELLHRMAGETNEMHMS
;
A
#
# COMPACT_ATOMS: atom_id res chain seq x y z
N MET A 1 -6.06 21.97 25.47
CA MET A 1 -5.96 21.32 25.36
C MET A 1 -6.04 20.83 25.14
N THR A 2 -6.21 21.00 25.25
CA THR A 2 -6.14 20.35 25.23
C THR A 2 -6.29 19.71 24.81
N LYS A 3 -6.55 19.70 24.50
CA LYS A 3 -6.56 18.85 24.20
C LYS A 3 -6.55 17.53 24.12
N LEU A 4 -6.51 17.10 23.90
CA LEU A 4 -5.94 15.89 24.38
C LEU A 4 -6.67 15.27 25.51
N ASP A 5 -7.14 16.06 26.34
CA ASP A 5 -7.89 15.65 27.51
C ASP A 5 -9.07 14.79 27.17
N VAL A 6 -9.63 15.01 26.02
CA VAL A 6 -10.78 14.27 25.58
C VAL A 6 -10.49 12.78 25.46
N THR A 7 -9.29 12.45 25.03
CA THR A 7 -8.93 11.04 24.87
C THR A 7 -8.67 10.36 26.20
N THR A 8 -8.13 11.07 27.16
CA THR A 8 -7.79 10.49 28.45
C THR A 8 -9.00 10.26 29.34
N ARG A 9 -10.09 10.93 29.07
CA ARG A 9 -11.31 10.82 29.87
C ARG A 9 -12.26 9.74 29.42
N ARG A 10 -11.85 8.96 28.46
CA ARG A 10 -12.69 7.92 27.92
C ARG A 10 -12.94 6.83 28.95
N LYS A 11 -14.15 6.34 29.01
CA LYS A 11 -14.51 5.27 29.93
C LYS A 11 -13.74 4.01 29.60
N PRO A 12 -13.27 3.26 30.62
CA PRO A 12 -12.64 1.98 30.38
C PRO A 12 -13.57 1.06 29.61
N GLY A 13 -13.04 0.39 28.61
CA GLY A 13 -13.81 -0.52 27.79
C GLY A 13 -14.64 0.12 26.71
N ALA A 14 -14.76 1.44 26.71
CA ALA A 14 -15.48 2.14 25.65
C ALA A 14 -14.70 2.05 24.35
N LYS A 15 -15.42 1.79 23.27
CA LYS A 15 -14.80 1.72 21.95
C LYS A 15 -14.30 3.11 21.57
N ARG A 16 -13.05 3.18 21.22
CA ARG A 16 -12.42 4.44 20.92
C ARG A 16 -12.81 4.95 19.54
N ALA A 17 -13.47 6.09 19.49
CA ALA A 17 -13.66 6.79 18.24
C ALA A 17 -12.35 7.48 17.89
N LYS A 18 -11.87 7.29 16.69
CA LYS A 18 -10.63 7.93 16.28
C LYS A 18 -10.84 9.40 16.05
N LYS A 19 -10.06 10.20 16.74
CA LYS A 19 -10.03 11.62 16.51
C LYS A 19 -9.00 11.93 15.45
N MET A 20 -9.47 12.46 14.36
CA MET A 20 -8.60 12.90 13.28
C MET A 20 -8.30 14.36 13.45
N GLY A 21 -7.03 14.68 13.62
CA GLY A 21 -6.61 16.05 13.86
C GLY A 21 -6.66 16.90 12.59
N ALA A 22 -7.27 18.06 12.69
CA ALA A 22 -7.35 18.98 11.56
C ALA A 22 -5.95 19.40 11.08
N PHE A 23 -5.02 19.58 12.00
CA PHE A 23 -3.65 19.94 11.65
C PHE A 23 -2.99 18.85 10.83
N THR A 24 -3.19 17.59 11.19
CA THR A 24 -2.64 16.47 10.46
C THR A 24 -3.22 16.38 9.06
N TYR A 25 -4.53 16.58 8.93
CA TYR A 25 -5.16 16.63 7.61
C TYR A 25 -4.54 17.73 6.75
N ALA A 26 -4.32 18.90 7.32
CA ALA A 26 -3.71 20.01 6.59
C ALA A 26 -2.32 19.68 6.11
N VAL A 27 -1.51 19.02 6.93
CA VAL A 27 -0.18 18.59 6.55
C VAL A 27 -0.22 17.57 5.42
N LEU A 28 -1.10 16.59 5.53
CA LEU A 28 -1.25 15.58 4.48
C LEU A 28 -1.71 16.18 3.16
N ILE A 29 -2.65 17.10 3.21
CA ILE A 29 -3.13 17.79 2.01
C ILE A 29 -2.00 18.59 1.37
N LYS A 30 -1.20 19.26 2.18
CA LYS A 30 -0.07 20.01 1.67
C LYS A 30 0.95 19.12 0.96
N LEU A 31 1.26 17.98 1.57
CA LEU A 31 2.19 17.02 0.96
C LEU A 31 1.63 16.47 -0.35
N LEU A 32 0.36 16.14 -0.37
CA LEU A 32 -0.30 15.63 -1.57
C LEU A 32 -0.42 16.70 -2.66
N ALA A 33 -0.52 17.97 -2.26
CA ALA A 33 -0.53 19.07 -3.22
C ALA A 33 0.83 19.24 -3.91
N ASP A 34 1.91 18.89 -3.21
CA ASP A 34 3.26 18.95 -3.77
C ASP A 34 3.54 17.80 -4.74
N GLY A 35 2.79 16.73 -4.67
CA GLY A 35 2.96 15.59 -5.55
C GLY A 35 2.22 14.37 -5.05
N THR A 36 2.21 13.34 -5.86
CA THR A 36 1.57 12.08 -5.49
C THR A 36 2.37 11.37 -4.38
N ARG A 37 1.66 10.63 -3.53
CA ARG A 37 2.28 9.96 -2.39
C ARG A 37 1.63 8.61 -2.14
N THR A 38 2.43 7.66 -1.67
CA THR A 38 1.93 6.43 -1.08
C THR A 38 1.75 6.65 0.42
N CYS A 39 1.03 5.75 1.08
CA CYS A 39 0.89 5.83 2.54
C CYS A 39 2.24 5.71 3.25
N ALA A 40 3.13 4.88 2.72
CA ALA A 40 4.47 4.73 3.31
C ALA A 40 5.26 6.05 3.24
N GLU A 41 5.18 6.74 2.11
CA GLU A 41 5.83 8.03 1.95
C GLU A 41 5.25 9.08 2.89
N LEU A 42 3.93 9.09 3.03
CA LEU A 42 3.27 10.01 3.97
C LEU A 42 3.67 9.71 5.41
N ALA A 43 3.77 8.44 5.78
CA ALA A 43 4.19 8.06 7.12
C ALA A 43 5.63 8.52 7.39
N GLU A 44 6.50 8.36 6.42
CA GLU A 44 7.89 8.76 6.55
C GLU A 44 8.02 10.29 6.67
N GLU A 45 7.33 11.03 5.81
CA GLU A 45 7.41 12.48 5.79
C GLU A 45 6.76 13.15 7.00
N THR A 46 5.72 12.53 7.56
CA THR A 46 5.03 13.08 8.75
C THR A 46 5.58 12.55 10.05
N GLY A 47 6.28 11.43 10.03
CA GLY A 47 6.71 10.75 11.25
C GLY A 47 5.62 9.99 11.97
N LEU A 48 4.44 9.89 11.37
CA LEU A 48 3.31 9.16 11.97
C LEU A 48 3.37 7.68 11.61
N HIS A 49 2.78 6.87 12.47
CA HIS A 49 2.69 5.44 12.22
C HIS A 49 1.84 5.17 10.97
N ILE A 50 2.22 4.17 10.19
CA ILE A 50 1.55 3.89 8.93
C ILE A 50 0.07 3.54 9.11
N LEU A 51 -0.31 2.90 10.19
CA LEU A 51 -1.71 2.59 10.46
C LEU A 51 -2.53 3.87 10.66
N THR A 52 -1.94 4.87 11.27
CA THR A 52 -2.57 6.19 11.43
C THR A 52 -2.77 6.83 10.06
N ILE A 53 -1.76 6.73 9.20
CA ILE A 53 -1.86 7.26 7.83
C ILE A 53 -2.95 6.54 7.04
N TYR A 54 -3.08 5.23 7.18
CA TYR A 54 -4.15 4.48 6.52
C TYR A 54 -5.52 5.02 6.90
N ASP A 55 -5.74 5.35 8.17
CA ASP A 55 -7.01 5.91 8.61
C ASP A 55 -7.28 7.28 8.00
N TYR A 56 -6.27 8.16 7.99
CA TYR A 56 -6.41 9.48 7.40
C TYR A 56 -6.68 9.40 5.90
N THR A 57 -5.92 8.58 5.18
CA THR A 57 -6.11 8.45 3.74
C THR A 57 -7.44 7.80 3.40
N TYR A 58 -7.90 6.87 4.23
CA TYR A 58 -9.22 6.27 4.05
C TYR A 58 -10.31 7.33 4.08
N HIS A 59 -10.28 8.19 5.08
CA HIS A 59 -11.28 9.25 5.22
C HIS A 59 -11.17 10.30 4.14
N LEU A 60 -9.96 10.67 3.74
CA LEU A 60 -9.75 11.60 2.64
C LEU A 60 -10.29 11.02 1.33
N HIS A 61 -10.04 9.75 1.10
CA HIS A 61 -10.50 9.07 -0.10
C HIS A 61 -12.04 8.96 -0.12
N LYS A 62 -12.62 8.59 1.02
CA LYS A 62 -14.07 8.48 1.14
C LYS A 62 -14.75 9.82 0.95
N ALA A 63 -14.13 10.90 1.40
CA ALA A 63 -14.67 12.25 1.23
C ALA A 63 -14.46 12.81 -0.16
N GLY A 64 -13.70 12.14 -1.00
CA GLY A 64 -13.42 12.61 -2.35
C GLY A 64 -12.32 13.66 -2.43
N ALA A 65 -11.56 13.84 -1.34
CA ALA A 65 -10.47 14.80 -1.33
C ALA A 65 -9.23 14.28 -2.03
N VAL A 66 -9.09 12.98 -2.14
CA VAL A 66 -7.99 12.33 -2.87
C VAL A 66 -8.55 11.18 -3.70
N HIS A 67 -7.79 10.79 -4.69
CA HIS A 67 -8.14 9.62 -5.49
C HIS A 67 -6.88 8.80 -5.77
N ILE A 68 -7.08 7.55 -6.18
CA ILE A 68 -5.96 6.66 -6.53
C ILE A 68 -5.59 6.93 -7.98
N CYS A 69 -4.46 7.59 -8.21
CA CYS A 69 -4.05 7.95 -9.55
C CYS A 69 -3.31 6.83 -10.28
N THR A 70 -2.65 5.96 -9.53
CA THR A 70 -1.95 4.81 -10.10
C THR A 70 -1.59 3.83 -8.99
N TRP A 71 -0.96 2.74 -9.36
CA TRP A 71 -0.52 1.71 -8.44
C TRP A 71 0.97 1.46 -8.64
N ASP A 72 1.68 1.25 -7.54
CA ASP A 72 3.10 0.95 -7.56
C ASP A 72 3.31 -0.51 -7.17
N GLY A 73 4.33 -1.13 -7.71
CA GLY A 73 4.65 -2.51 -7.42
C GLY A 73 3.94 -3.50 -8.33
N SER A 74 3.98 -4.75 -7.97
CA SER A 74 3.38 -5.82 -8.75
C SER A 74 2.86 -6.94 -7.85
N GLY A 75 1.88 -7.67 -8.35
CA GLY A 75 1.32 -8.82 -7.65
C GLY A 75 0.68 -8.46 -6.32
N ARG A 76 1.13 -9.12 -5.27
CA ARG A 76 0.60 -8.91 -3.91
C ARG A 76 1.05 -7.61 -3.28
N HIS A 77 2.11 -7.03 -3.78
CA HIS A 77 2.74 -5.87 -3.17
C HIS A 77 2.39 -4.57 -3.86
N MET A 78 1.24 -4.54 -4.50
CA MET A 78 0.76 -3.30 -5.11
C MET A 78 0.34 -2.31 -4.06
N THR A 79 0.82 -1.10 -4.21
CA THR A 79 0.56 0.00 -3.29
C THR A 79 -0.18 1.10 -4.03
N ARG A 80 -1.20 1.64 -3.37
CA ARG A 80 -1.96 2.75 -3.91
C ARG A 80 -1.14 4.02 -3.87
N ILE A 81 -1.17 4.75 -4.98
CA ILE A 81 -0.57 6.08 -5.04
C ILE A 81 -1.71 7.07 -5.09
N TYR A 82 -1.76 7.94 -4.10
CA TYR A 82 -2.83 8.93 -3.96
C TYR A 82 -2.46 10.26 -4.59
N MET A 83 -3.45 10.91 -5.15
CA MET A 83 -3.32 12.23 -5.73
C MET A 83 -4.40 13.12 -5.14
N LEU A 84 -4.05 14.37 -4.84
CA LEU A 84 -4.99 15.32 -4.28
C LEU A 84 -6.09 15.67 -5.31
N GLY A 85 -7.29 15.78 -4.80
CA GLY A 85 -8.44 16.20 -5.60
C GLY A 85 -9.37 15.05 -5.91
N ALA A 86 -10.56 15.39 -6.34
CA ALA A 86 -11.56 14.43 -6.79
C ALA A 86 -11.15 13.91 -8.16
N GLY A 87 -11.32 12.63 -8.35
CA GLY A 87 -10.99 12.01 -9.61
C GLY A 87 -11.44 10.56 -9.59
N LYS A 88 -11.33 9.93 -10.73
CA LYS A 88 -11.70 8.52 -10.84
C LYS A 88 -10.52 7.66 -10.39
N ASP A 89 -10.78 6.75 -9.48
CA ASP A 89 -9.75 5.83 -9.04
C ASP A 89 -9.36 4.87 -10.14
N VAL A 90 -8.06 4.69 -10.32
CA VAL A 90 -7.56 3.68 -11.24
C VAL A 90 -7.76 2.32 -10.57
N PRO A 91 -8.44 1.38 -11.22
CA PRO A 91 -8.65 0.07 -10.64
C PRO A 91 -7.32 -0.67 -10.46
N ARG A 92 -7.25 -1.47 -9.42
CA ARG A 92 -6.07 -2.27 -9.17
C ARG A 92 -5.81 -3.18 -10.36
N PRO A 93 -4.61 -3.14 -10.97
CA PRO A 93 -4.29 -4.03 -12.06
C PRO A 93 -4.45 -5.48 -11.61
N SER A 94 -5.20 -6.23 -12.39
CA SER A 94 -5.40 -7.65 -12.11
C SER A 94 -4.99 -8.44 -13.33
N LYS A 95 -4.43 -9.61 -13.09
CA LYS A 95 -4.04 -10.50 -14.17
C LYS A 95 -5.22 -11.34 -14.57
N SER A 96 -5.39 -11.55 -15.88
CA SER A 96 -6.41 -12.47 -16.37
C SER A 96 -6.02 -13.91 -15.98
N ARG A 97 -6.99 -14.81 -16.01
CA ARG A 97 -6.73 -16.23 -15.74
C ARG A 97 -5.65 -16.77 -16.67
N LYS A 98 -5.69 -16.33 -17.92
CA LYS A 98 -4.71 -16.75 -18.91
C LYS A 98 -3.30 -16.28 -18.53
N GLN A 99 -3.17 -15.04 -18.10
CA GLN A 99 -1.89 -14.50 -17.66
C GLN A 99 -1.36 -15.24 -16.44
N ILE A 100 -2.22 -15.52 -15.46
CA ILE A 100 -1.83 -16.26 -14.27
C ILE A 100 -1.36 -17.66 -14.65
N ALA A 101 -2.09 -18.34 -15.51
CA ALA A 101 -1.73 -19.68 -15.97
C ALA A 101 -0.41 -19.66 -16.73
N ASN A 102 -0.21 -18.68 -17.60
CA ASN A 102 1.02 -18.56 -18.37
C ASN A 102 2.22 -18.30 -17.46
N GLU A 103 2.07 -17.45 -16.47
CA GLU A 103 3.13 -17.18 -15.50
C GLU A 103 3.46 -18.41 -14.66
N TYR A 104 2.44 -19.13 -14.26
CA TYR A 104 2.63 -20.38 -13.51
C TYR A 104 3.43 -21.39 -14.33
N ARG A 105 3.06 -21.58 -15.60
CA ARG A 105 3.75 -22.49 -16.51
C ARG A 105 5.20 -22.05 -16.72
N ALA A 106 5.41 -20.74 -16.92
CA ALA A 106 6.75 -20.22 -17.14
C ALA A 106 7.64 -20.46 -15.94
N ARG A 107 7.12 -20.23 -14.74
CA ARG A 107 7.88 -20.45 -13.50
C ARG A 107 8.18 -21.93 -13.30
N LYS A 108 7.21 -22.79 -13.58
CA LYS A 108 7.39 -24.24 -13.46
C LYS A 108 8.46 -24.73 -14.44
N THR A 109 8.40 -24.29 -15.69
CA THR A 109 9.37 -24.66 -16.70
C THR A 109 10.77 -24.19 -16.32
N ALA A 110 10.90 -22.96 -15.85
CA ALA A 110 12.19 -22.43 -15.41
C ALA A 110 12.76 -23.24 -14.25
N LYS A 111 11.91 -23.61 -13.30
CA LYS A 111 12.33 -24.41 -12.16
C LYS A 111 12.81 -25.80 -12.58
N GLU A 112 12.08 -26.43 -13.48
CA GLU A 112 12.44 -27.75 -13.99
C GLU A 112 13.75 -27.68 -14.78
N LEU A 113 13.92 -26.63 -15.57
CA LEU A 113 15.14 -26.43 -16.33
C LEU A 113 16.35 -26.25 -15.41
N LEU A 114 16.21 -25.43 -14.39
CA LEU A 114 17.28 -25.23 -13.41
C LEU A 114 17.64 -26.52 -12.69
N HIS A 115 16.64 -27.30 -12.33
CA HIS A 115 16.85 -28.58 -11.68
C HIS A 115 17.59 -29.57 -12.58
N ARG A 116 17.22 -29.60 -13.85
CA ARG A 116 17.86 -30.43 -14.83
C ARG A 116 19.33 -30.03 -15.05
N MET A 117 19.56 -28.71 -15.14
CA MET A 117 20.92 -28.21 -15.30
C MET A 117 21.81 -28.54 -14.11
N ALA A 118 21.25 -28.45 -12.90
CA ALA A 118 21.97 -28.82 -11.68
C ALA A 118 22.30 -30.32 -11.67
N GLY A 119 21.35 -31.15 -12.12
CA GLY A 119 21.56 -32.59 -12.25
C GLY A 119 22.65 -32.94 -13.24
N GLU A 120 22.63 -32.29 -14.38
CA GLU A 120 23.66 -32.51 -15.40
C GLU A 120 25.03 -32.09 -14.89
N THR A 121 25.09 -30.99 -14.20
CA THR A 121 26.34 -30.52 -13.60
C THR A 121 26.88 -31.53 -12.61
N ASN A 122 26.01 -32.09 -11.78
CA ASN A 122 26.42 -33.11 -10.80
C ASN A 122 26.92 -34.37 -11.49
N GLU A 123 26.27 -34.81 -12.55
CA GLU A 123 26.69 -35.98 -13.31
C GLU A 123 28.05 -35.75 -13.94
N MET A 124 28.27 -34.59 -14.52
CA MET A 124 29.57 -34.24 -15.08
C MET A 124 30.66 -34.21 -14.02
N HIS A 125 30.31 -33.79 -12.83
CA HIS A 125 31.23 -33.69 -11.71
C HIS A 125 31.64 -35.07 -11.19
N MET A 126 30.75 -36.03 -11.30
CA MET A 126 30.99 -37.39 -10.80
C MET A 126 31.71 -38.26 -11.83
N SER A 127 31.68 -37.87 -13.05
CA SER A 127 32.40 -38.60 -14.09
C SER A 127 33.82 -38.07 -14.29
#